data_4886ae20bf3bd2e5c5c6832dcdd0610c
#
_entry.id   4886ae20bf3bd2e5c5c6832dcdd0610c
#
_cell.length_a   1.000
_cell.length_b   1.000
_cell.length_c   1.000
_cell.angle_alpha   90.00
_cell.angle_beta   90.00
_cell.angle_gamma   90.00
#
_symmetry.space_group_name_H-M   'P 1'
#
loop_
_entity.id
_entity.type
_entity.pdbx_description
1 polymer ?
#
loop_
_entity_poly.entity_id
_entity_poly.type
_entity_poly.pdbx_seq_one_letter_code
_entity_poly.pdbx_strand_id
1 'polypeptide(L)'
;MSDRSNKSLAAHKMGKVDQANLFEAPSIPEQQRMVEAILFASSTPVTVEELKNRMPQGSDPVFALDELKVQYSSRGVNLVKVGDGWAMRTSADLSFLMRKETIETRKLSRAAVETLAIIAYHQPVTRLEIEEVRGVGVSKGTVDLLLEMDWIKFGRRKMTPGRPVTFVVTQHFLDHFGLESAKDLPGLKELKSAGLLESTIPNVKETGEGTDNEEQDLSDNLDQPELFEE
;
A
#
# COMPACT_ATOMS: atom_id res chain seq x y z
N MET A 1 14.55 50.20 -74.03
CA MET A 1 14.05 51.10 -73.02
C MET A 1 12.70 50.55 -72.63
N SER A 2 12.40 49.92 -71.56
CA SER A 2 12.75 49.89 -70.17
C SER A 2 12.13 48.65 -69.53
N ASP A 3 12.99 47.83 -69.11
CA ASP A 3 12.60 46.64 -68.30
C ASP A 3 12.95 46.95 -66.87
N ARG A 4 11.98 47.37 -66.04
CA ARG A 4 12.12 47.55 -64.62
C ARG A 4 10.73 47.60 -63.95
N SER A 5 10.08 46.49 -63.77
CA SER A 5 8.98 46.40 -62.81
C SER A 5 8.46 44.96 -62.64
N ASN A 6 9.29 44.07 -62.11
CA ASN A 6 8.74 42.82 -61.67
C ASN A 6 9.69 42.08 -60.68
N LYS A 7 10.08 42.81 -59.61
CA LYS A 7 10.92 42.20 -58.57
C LYS A 7 10.55 42.73 -57.21
N SER A 8 9.27 42.66 -56.83
CA SER A 8 8.81 43.11 -55.49
C SER A 8 7.53 42.45 -55.00
N LEU A 9 7.32 41.18 -55.33
CA LEU A 9 6.13 40.47 -54.81
C LEU A 9 6.39 39.06 -54.32
N ALA A 10 7.66 38.73 -54.03
CA ALA A 10 8.02 37.40 -53.53
C ALA A 10 8.58 37.38 -52.10
N ALA A 11 8.36 38.40 -51.29
CA ALA A 11 8.89 38.47 -49.93
C ALA A 11 7.85 38.89 -48.91
N HIS A 12 6.69 38.20 -48.83
CA HIS A 12 5.80 38.31 -47.66
C HIS A 12 4.83 37.15 -47.59
N LYS A 13 5.37 35.94 -47.51
CA LYS A 13 4.62 34.78 -46.97
C LYS A 13 5.53 33.96 -46.08
N MET A 14 6.21 34.60 -45.16
CA MET A 14 6.67 33.93 -43.96
C MET A 14 5.49 33.87 -43.05
N GLY A 15 5.05 32.64 -42.77
CA GLY A 15 3.82 32.31 -42.08
C GLY A 15 3.65 33.08 -40.79
N LYS A 16 2.47 33.64 -40.62
CA LYS A 16 1.89 33.84 -39.30
C LYS A 16 1.93 32.47 -38.63
N VAL A 17 2.91 32.25 -37.79
CA VAL A 17 2.84 31.24 -36.74
C VAL A 17 1.61 31.67 -35.97
N ASP A 18 0.56 30.86 -36.05
CA ASP A 18 -0.69 31.08 -35.31
C ASP A 18 -0.35 31.13 -33.81
N GLN A 19 -0.23 32.35 -33.30
CA GLN A 19 -0.14 32.60 -31.85
C GLN A 19 -1.42 32.16 -31.10
N ALA A 20 -2.46 31.73 -31.83
CA ALA A 20 -3.70 31.19 -31.24
C ALA A 20 -3.50 29.79 -30.58
N ASN A 21 -2.50 29.01 -31.03
CA ASN A 21 -2.28 27.64 -30.47
C ASN A 21 -1.37 27.60 -29.25
N LEU A 22 -0.92 28.74 -28.71
CA LEU A 22 -0.08 28.76 -27.52
C LEU A 22 -0.85 28.46 -26.20
N PHE A 23 -2.17 28.41 -26.25
CA PHE A 23 -3.05 28.20 -25.08
C PHE A 23 -4.16 27.16 -25.32
N GLU A 24 -4.14 26.44 -26.42
CA GLU A 24 -5.09 25.37 -26.64
C GLU A 24 -4.65 24.14 -25.82
N ALA A 25 -5.54 23.63 -24.95
CA ALA A 25 -5.27 22.44 -24.19
C ALA A 25 -4.96 21.26 -25.13
N PRO A 26 -3.98 20.40 -24.83
CA PRO A 26 -3.68 19.23 -25.65
C PRO A 26 -4.92 18.36 -25.84
N SER A 27 -5.06 17.76 -27.01
CA SER A 27 -6.13 16.80 -27.28
C SER A 27 -6.08 15.63 -26.30
N ILE A 28 -7.20 14.97 -26.05
CA ILE A 28 -7.27 13.81 -25.14
C ILE A 28 -6.24 12.73 -25.50
N PRO A 29 -6.06 12.33 -26.77
CA PRO A 29 -5.02 11.36 -27.13
C PRO A 29 -3.58 11.84 -26.81
N GLU A 30 -3.32 13.13 -26.94
CA GLU A 30 -2.00 13.69 -26.56
C GLU A 30 -1.81 13.68 -25.05
N GLN A 31 -2.84 14.02 -24.28
CA GLN A 31 -2.80 13.93 -22.82
C GLN A 31 -2.56 12.49 -22.35
N GLN A 32 -3.23 11.52 -22.96
CA GLN A 32 -3.01 10.08 -22.67
C GLN A 32 -1.54 9.70 -22.94
N ARG A 33 -0.98 10.08 -24.07
CA ARG A 33 0.44 9.80 -24.38
C ARG A 33 1.41 10.47 -23.39
N MET A 34 1.10 11.68 -22.94
CA MET A 34 1.91 12.38 -21.93
C MET A 34 1.87 11.66 -20.58
N VAL A 35 0.67 11.29 -20.12
CA VAL A 35 0.48 10.54 -18.87
C VAL A 35 1.17 9.18 -18.95
N GLU A 36 0.99 8.46 -20.04
CA GLU A 36 1.66 7.18 -20.29
C GLU A 36 3.19 7.30 -20.19
N ALA A 37 3.76 8.30 -20.87
CA ALA A 37 5.20 8.53 -20.86
C ALA A 37 5.73 8.87 -19.45
N ILE A 38 5.00 9.70 -18.68
CA ILE A 38 5.39 10.06 -17.32
C ILE A 38 5.35 8.83 -16.41
N LEU A 39 4.27 8.04 -16.46
CA LEU A 39 4.12 6.84 -15.65
C LEU A 39 5.13 5.76 -16.00
N PHE A 40 5.41 5.56 -17.29
CA PHE A 40 6.40 4.60 -17.74
C PHE A 40 7.82 4.94 -17.27
N ALA A 41 8.16 6.24 -17.28
CA ALA A 41 9.49 6.71 -16.88
C ALA A 41 9.66 6.82 -15.35
N SER A 42 8.59 6.67 -14.57
CA SER A 42 8.61 6.84 -13.12
C SER A 42 8.84 5.52 -12.39
N SER A 43 9.76 5.50 -11.45
CA SER A 43 10.05 4.33 -10.61
C SER A 43 9.10 4.20 -9.41
N THR A 44 8.44 5.29 -9.03
CA THR A 44 7.47 5.37 -7.91
C THR A 44 6.10 5.77 -8.44
N PRO A 45 5.00 5.44 -7.72
CA PRO A 45 3.67 5.90 -8.09
C PRO A 45 3.60 7.42 -8.19
N VAL A 46 2.99 7.93 -9.25
CA VAL A 46 2.87 9.37 -9.56
C VAL A 46 1.50 9.87 -9.18
N THR A 47 1.44 10.95 -8.42
CA THR A 47 0.16 11.56 -8.00
C THR A 47 -0.48 12.38 -9.13
N VAL A 48 -1.79 12.59 -9.05
CA VAL A 48 -2.52 13.46 -9.98
C VAL A 48 -1.97 14.89 -9.96
N GLU A 49 -1.52 15.35 -8.78
CA GLU A 49 -0.93 16.68 -8.63
C GLU A 49 0.41 16.79 -9.39
N GLU A 50 1.26 15.78 -9.29
CA GLU A 50 2.50 15.72 -10.06
C GLU A 50 2.25 15.67 -11.58
N LEU A 51 1.24 14.93 -12.02
CA LEU A 51 0.83 14.92 -13.43
C LEU A 51 0.39 16.30 -13.88
N LYS A 52 -0.46 17.00 -13.11
CA LYS A 52 -0.88 18.37 -13.40
C LYS A 52 0.30 19.34 -13.52
N ASN A 53 1.29 19.20 -12.65
CA ASN A 53 2.47 20.06 -12.65
C ASN A 53 3.42 19.82 -13.85
N ARG A 54 3.39 18.63 -14.43
CA ARG A 54 4.25 18.26 -15.56
C ARG A 54 3.57 18.42 -16.93
N MET A 55 2.23 18.48 -16.95
CA MET A 55 1.45 18.59 -18.17
C MET A 55 1.16 20.06 -18.53
N PRO A 56 0.89 20.39 -19.80
CA PRO A 56 0.47 21.73 -20.22
C PRO A 56 -0.80 22.19 -19.51
N GLN A 57 -0.97 23.50 -19.36
CA GLN A 57 -2.17 24.08 -18.80
C GLN A 57 -3.40 23.68 -19.61
N GLY A 58 -4.52 23.44 -18.91
CA GLY A 58 -5.77 23.01 -19.52
C GLY A 58 -5.87 21.49 -19.74
N SER A 59 -4.85 20.71 -19.36
CA SER A 59 -4.92 19.25 -19.38
C SER A 59 -5.77 18.71 -18.25
N ASP A 60 -6.49 17.60 -18.51
CA ASP A 60 -7.24 16.82 -17.50
C ASP A 60 -6.58 15.45 -17.34
N PRO A 61 -5.58 15.32 -16.44
CA PRO A 61 -4.92 14.05 -16.22
C PRO A 61 -5.82 12.99 -15.58
N VAL A 62 -6.90 13.36 -14.89
CA VAL A 62 -7.84 12.39 -14.29
C VAL A 62 -8.57 11.65 -15.40
N PHE A 63 -9.13 12.37 -16.34
CA PHE A 63 -9.80 11.77 -17.50
C PHE A 63 -8.83 10.91 -18.34
N ALA A 64 -7.61 11.40 -18.56
CA ALA A 64 -6.59 10.64 -19.29
C ALA A 64 -6.20 9.33 -18.57
N LEU A 65 -6.12 9.34 -17.23
CA LEU A 65 -5.85 8.14 -16.41
C LEU A 65 -6.98 7.11 -16.52
N ASP A 66 -8.24 7.54 -16.45
CA ASP A 66 -9.40 6.66 -16.54
C ASP A 66 -9.46 5.95 -17.90
N GLU A 67 -9.24 6.68 -18.97
CA GLU A 67 -9.15 6.14 -20.32
C GLU A 67 -7.98 5.16 -20.47
N LEU A 68 -6.80 5.52 -19.99
CA LEU A 68 -5.63 4.63 -19.99
C LEU A 68 -5.88 3.36 -19.20
N LYS A 69 -6.54 3.45 -18.04
CA LYS A 69 -6.87 2.29 -17.22
C LYS A 69 -7.70 1.28 -18.01
N VAL A 70 -8.69 1.77 -18.78
CA VAL A 70 -9.51 0.92 -19.65
C VAL A 70 -8.66 0.30 -20.78
N GLN A 71 -7.82 1.11 -21.46
CA GLN A 71 -6.99 0.64 -22.55
C GLN A 71 -5.95 -0.41 -22.13
N TYR A 72 -5.45 -0.31 -20.89
CA TYR A 72 -4.42 -1.21 -20.35
C TYR A 72 -5.02 -2.41 -19.58
N SER A 73 -6.34 -2.50 -19.40
CA SER A 73 -6.99 -3.55 -18.61
C SER A 73 -6.75 -4.98 -19.12
N SER A 74 -6.60 -5.15 -20.44
CA SER A 74 -6.38 -6.45 -21.10
C SER A 74 -4.92 -6.67 -21.57
N ARG A 75 -4.01 -5.79 -21.19
CA ARG A 75 -2.59 -5.86 -21.61
C ARG A 75 -1.73 -6.55 -20.54
N GLY A 76 -0.52 -6.93 -20.93
CA GLY A 76 0.47 -7.49 -19.98
C GLY A 76 1.00 -6.50 -18.93
N VAL A 77 0.69 -5.20 -19.10
CA VAL A 77 0.93 -4.13 -18.13
C VAL A 77 -0.41 -3.47 -17.84
N ASN A 78 -0.73 -3.30 -16.56
CA ASN A 78 -1.95 -2.64 -16.13
C ASN A 78 -1.63 -1.31 -15.45
N LEU A 79 -2.55 -0.35 -15.57
CA LEU A 79 -2.51 0.90 -14.81
C LEU A 79 -3.25 0.71 -13.49
N VAL A 80 -2.53 0.81 -12.39
CA VAL A 80 -3.07 0.57 -11.04
C VAL A 80 -2.90 1.82 -10.18
N LYS A 81 -3.85 2.00 -9.28
CA LYS A 81 -3.75 3.03 -8.24
C LYS A 81 -3.09 2.42 -7.01
N VAL A 82 -2.10 3.11 -6.47
CA VAL A 82 -1.32 2.70 -5.31
C VAL A 82 -1.26 3.89 -4.35
N GLY A 83 -1.95 3.82 -3.23
CA GLY A 83 -2.15 4.96 -2.34
C GLY A 83 -2.76 6.15 -3.08
N ASP A 84 -2.12 7.29 -3.02
CA ASP A 84 -2.57 8.52 -3.71
C ASP A 84 -2.04 8.65 -5.15
N GLY A 85 -1.20 7.70 -5.60
CA GLY A 85 -0.54 7.74 -6.89
C GLY A 85 -1.00 6.65 -7.86
N TRP A 86 -0.51 6.73 -9.09
CA TRP A 86 -0.75 5.80 -10.18
C TRP A 86 0.57 5.20 -10.67
N ALA A 87 0.57 3.93 -11.00
CA ALA A 87 1.75 3.22 -11.50
C ALA A 87 1.38 2.20 -12.56
N MET A 88 2.30 1.96 -13.50
CA MET A 88 2.23 0.84 -14.42
C MET A 88 2.84 -0.39 -13.75
N ARG A 89 2.10 -1.49 -13.72
CA ARG A 89 2.53 -2.77 -13.12
C ARG A 89 2.29 -3.92 -14.08
N THR A 90 3.14 -4.92 -14.02
CA THR A 90 2.91 -6.18 -14.73
C THR A 90 1.57 -6.76 -14.30
N SER A 91 0.78 -7.24 -15.26
CA SER A 91 -0.49 -7.91 -14.99
C SER A 91 -0.31 -9.09 -14.02
N ALA A 92 -1.27 -9.29 -13.12
CA ALA A 92 -1.14 -10.28 -12.04
C ALA A 92 -0.96 -11.72 -12.57
N ASP A 93 -1.60 -12.06 -13.69
CA ASP A 93 -1.47 -13.34 -14.37
C ASP A 93 -0.09 -13.60 -14.96
N LEU A 94 0.68 -12.52 -15.25
CA LEU A 94 2.03 -12.59 -15.78
C LEU A 94 3.13 -12.43 -14.72
N SER A 95 2.76 -12.34 -13.46
CA SER A 95 3.70 -12.13 -12.34
C SER A 95 4.80 -13.21 -12.27
N PHE A 96 4.51 -14.41 -12.75
CA PHE A 96 5.47 -15.53 -12.81
C PHE A 96 6.68 -15.23 -13.68
N LEU A 97 6.56 -14.37 -14.71
CA LEU A 97 7.67 -13.94 -15.56
C LEU A 97 8.70 -13.08 -14.81
N MET A 98 8.26 -12.42 -13.73
CA MET A 98 9.12 -11.53 -12.93
C MET A 98 9.82 -12.25 -11.79
N ARG A 99 9.53 -13.55 -11.59
CA ARG A 99 10.23 -14.37 -10.59
C ARG A 99 11.66 -14.60 -11.05
N LYS A 100 12.55 -13.65 -10.72
CA LYS A 100 13.98 -13.97 -10.67
C LYS A 100 14.20 -14.88 -9.48
N GLU A 101 15.09 -15.88 -9.61
CA GLU A 101 15.67 -16.55 -8.44
C GLU A 101 16.32 -15.48 -7.59
N THR A 102 15.59 -15.01 -6.61
CA THR A 102 16.03 -13.90 -5.76
C THR A 102 17.01 -14.51 -4.77
N ILE A 103 18.26 -14.05 -4.83
CA ILE A 103 19.19 -14.15 -3.70
C ILE A 103 18.39 -13.79 -2.45
N GLU A 104 18.37 -14.70 -1.48
CA GLU A 104 17.55 -14.62 -0.26
C GLU A 104 17.67 -13.24 0.40
N THR A 105 16.73 -12.36 0.12
CA THR A 105 16.52 -11.18 0.94
C THR A 105 16.19 -11.66 2.35
N ARG A 106 16.88 -11.16 3.36
CA ARG A 106 16.67 -11.51 4.78
C ARG A 106 15.18 -11.51 5.06
N LYS A 107 14.60 -12.70 5.23
CA LYS A 107 13.21 -12.86 5.62
C LYS A 107 13.00 -12.14 6.94
N LEU A 108 11.93 -11.36 7.02
CA LEU A 108 11.51 -10.77 8.28
C LEU A 108 11.31 -11.87 9.32
N SER A 109 11.75 -11.61 10.55
CA SER A 109 11.44 -12.48 11.67
C SER A 109 9.91 -12.52 11.90
N ARG A 110 9.42 -13.61 12.49
CA ARG A 110 8.00 -13.72 12.87
C ARG A 110 7.54 -12.53 13.70
N ALA A 111 8.35 -12.09 14.67
CA ALA A 111 8.06 -10.90 15.48
C ALA A 111 7.93 -9.61 14.65
N ALA A 112 8.74 -9.45 13.61
CA ALA A 112 8.66 -8.29 12.72
C ALA A 112 7.38 -8.33 11.86
N VAL A 113 7.02 -9.50 11.33
CA VAL A 113 5.78 -9.68 10.55
C VAL A 113 4.55 -9.41 11.42
N GLU A 114 4.48 -9.98 12.64
CA GLU A 114 3.39 -9.75 13.58
C GLU A 114 3.26 -8.26 13.92
N THR A 115 4.39 -7.59 14.23
CA THR A 115 4.40 -6.15 14.54
C THR A 115 3.92 -5.31 13.36
N LEU A 116 4.40 -5.61 12.16
CA LEU A 116 3.97 -4.92 10.93
C LEU A 116 2.47 -5.11 10.67
N ALA A 117 1.97 -6.34 10.82
CA ALA A 117 0.55 -6.64 10.64
C ALA A 117 -0.31 -5.83 11.62
N ILE A 118 0.06 -5.79 12.91
CA ILE A 118 -0.69 -5.00 13.90
C ILE A 118 -0.70 -3.52 13.52
N ILE A 119 0.45 -2.96 13.11
CA ILE A 119 0.50 -1.57 12.66
C ILE A 119 -0.41 -1.34 11.46
N ALA A 120 -0.37 -2.21 10.46
CA ALA A 120 -1.16 -2.08 9.25
C ALA A 120 -2.68 -2.11 9.51
N TYR A 121 -3.14 -3.00 10.40
CA TYR A 121 -4.56 -3.17 10.71
C TYR A 121 -5.10 -2.17 11.75
N HIS A 122 -4.27 -1.68 12.68
CA HIS A 122 -4.71 -0.88 13.83
C HIS A 122 -4.22 0.57 13.81
N GLN A 123 -3.52 0.98 12.74
CA GLN A 123 -2.98 2.35 12.65
C GLN A 123 -4.05 3.45 12.78
N PRO A 124 -3.73 4.58 13.44
CA PRO A 124 -2.45 4.90 14.10
C PRO A 124 -2.34 4.22 15.48
N VAL A 125 -1.31 3.43 15.71
CA VAL A 125 -1.12 2.59 16.90
C VAL A 125 0.19 2.93 17.61
N THR A 126 0.18 2.95 18.96
CA THR A 126 1.37 3.18 19.79
C THR A 126 2.12 1.86 20.05
N ARG A 127 3.36 1.98 20.51
CA ARG A 127 4.13 0.80 20.90
C ARG A 127 3.45 -0.02 22.00
N LEU A 128 2.88 0.64 23.00
CA LEU A 128 2.18 -0.05 24.09
C LEU A 128 0.99 -0.86 23.57
N GLU A 129 0.20 -0.29 22.69
CA GLU A 129 -0.94 -0.98 22.07
C GLU A 129 -0.51 -2.16 21.18
N ILE A 130 0.63 -2.04 20.50
CA ILE A 130 1.20 -3.18 19.74
C ILE A 130 1.58 -4.31 20.71
N GLU A 131 2.23 -3.97 21.84
CA GLU A 131 2.62 -4.93 22.87
C GLU A 131 1.41 -5.59 23.53
N GLU A 132 0.34 -4.83 23.76
CA GLU A 132 -0.93 -5.32 24.28
C GLU A 132 -1.59 -6.35 23.34
N VAL A 133 -1.68 -6.03 22.04
CA VAL A 133 -2.24 -6.96 21.05
C VAL A 133 -1.38 -8.21 20.88
N ARG A 134 -0.05 -8.07 20.92
CA ARG A 134 0.88 -9.22 20.82
C ARG A 134 0.94 -10.08 22.07
N GLY A 135 0.59 -9.54 23.23
CA GLY A 135 0.81 -10.17 24.53
C GLY A 135 2.26 -10.25 24.98
N VAL A 136 3.20 -9.71 24.19
CA VAL A 136 4.64 -9.69 24.47
C VAL A 136 5.28 -8.40 24.02
N GLY A 137 6.38 -8.00 24.67
CA GLY A 137 7.11 -6.77 24.34
C GLY A 137 7.63 -6.74 22.91
N VAL A 138 7.69 -5.54 22.34
CA VAL A 138 8.29 -5.30 21.01
C VAL A 138 9.75 -4.87 21.20
N SER A 139 10.70 -5.55 20.57
CA SER A 139 12.10 -5.14 20.62
C SER A 139 12.29 -3.81 19.85
N LYS A 140 13.24 -2.99 20.32
CA LYS A 140 13.61 -1.78 19.60
C LYS A 140 14.08 -2.11 18.18
N GLY A 141 14.91 -3.13 18.02
CA GLY A 141 15.44 -3.54 16.72
C GLY A 141 14.34 -3.98 15.71
N THR A 142 13.22 -4.53 16.19
CA THR A 142 12.08 -4.85 15.30
C THR A 142 11.46 -3.59 14.71
N VAL A 143 11.24 -2.56 15.52
CA VAL A 143 10.67 -1.30 15.04
C VAL A 143 11.66 -0.55 14.17
N ASP A 144 12.93 -0.49 14.58
CA ASP A 144 13.99 0.16 13.81
C ASP A 144 14.14 -0.48 12.42
N LEU A 145 14.09 -1.81 12.32
CA LEU A 145 14.12 -2.53 11.04
C LEU A 145 12.96 -2.14 10.11
N LEU A 146 11.74 -2.04 10.64
CA LEU A 146 10.56 -1.67 9.84
C LEU A 146 10.61 -0.20 9.40
N LEU A 147 11.19 0.69 10.21
CA LEU A 147 11.47 2.08 9.86
C LEU A 147 12.55 2.19 8.79
N GLU A 148 13.63 1.41 8.92
CA GLU A 148 14.75 1.37 7.96
C GLU A 148 14.31 0.84 6.58
N MET A 149 13.37 -0.12 6.56
CA MET A 149 12.74 -0.61 5.33
C MET A 149 11.74 0.39 4.73
N ASP A 150 11.51 1.52 5.37
CA ASP A 150 10.48 2.51 4.99
C ASP A 150 9.06 1.92 4.86
N TRP A 151 8.76 0.87 5.64
CA TRP A 151 7.41 0.28 5.64
C TRP A 151 6.49 0.91 6.67
N ILE A 152 7.07 1.48 7.73
CA ILE A 152 6.33 2.25 8.73
C ILE A 152 6.97 3.62 8.93
N LYS A 153 6.19 4.55 9.45
CA LYS A 153 6.65 5.88 9.86
C LYS A 153 5.98 6.33 11.14
N PHE A 154 6.56 7.35 11.75
CA PHE A 154 5.93 7.99 12.91
C PHE A 154 4.68 8.75 12.50
N GLY A 155 3.57 8.49 13.20
CA GLY A 155 2.33 9.22 13.08
C GLY A 155 2.21 10.33 14.12
N ARG A 156 1.00 10.88 14.25
CA ARG A 156 0.72 11.92 15.25
C ARG A 156 0.77 11.34 16.66
N ARG A 157 1.22 12.15 17.61
CA ARG A 157 1.19 11.77 19.04
C ARG A 157 -0.26 11.68 19.53
N LYS A 158 -0.57 10.66 20.32
CA LYS A 158 -1.88 10.56 20.99
C LYS A 158 -2.02 11.64 22.06
N MET A 159 -3.25 12.10 22.26
CA MET A 159 -3.61 13.08 23.28
C MET A 159 -3.91 12.42 24.64
N THR A 160 -3.18 11.35 24.95
CA THR A 160 -3.25 10.61 26.23
C THR A 160 -2.07 10.98 27.13
N PRO A 161 -2.11 10.70 28.44
CA PRO A 161 -0.96 10.92 29.32
C PRO A 161 0.33 10.32 28.75
N GLY A 162 1.43 11.08 28.83
CA GLY A 162 2.70 10.69 28.21
C GLY A 162 2.81 11.00 26.70
N ARG A 163 1.73 11.40 26.03
CA ARG A 163 1.67 11.77 24.60
C ARG A 163 2.49 10.83 23.70
N PRO A 164 2.23 9.52 23.72
CA PRO A 164 3.03 8.54 22.99
C PRO A 164 2.96 8.76 21.48
N VAL A 165 4.08 8.46 20.81
CA VAL A 165 4.17 8.48 19.35
C VAL A 165 3.40 7.28 18.80
N THR A 166 2.70 7.47 17.70
CA THR A 166 2.05 6.38 16.97
C THR A 166 2.87 5.96 15.76
N PHE A 167 2.57 4.77 15.24
CA PHE A 167 3.10 4.25 13.99
C PHE A 167 1.98 4.11 12.96
N VAL A 168 2.32 4.36 11.71
CA VAL A 168 1.44 4.18 10.54
C VAL A 168 2.25 3.59 9.40
N VAL A 169 1.61 2.90 8.46
CA VAL A 169 2.28 2.42 7.26
C VAL A 169 2.60 3.56 6.30
N THR A 170 3.57 3.34 5.43
CA THR A 170 4.03 4.31 4.42
C THR A 170 3.40 4.05 3.06
N GLN A 171 3.63 4.96 2.12
CA GLN A 171 3.32 4.75 0.71
C GLN A 171 4.12 3.59 0.11
N HIS A 172 5.39 3.43 0.54
CA HIS A 172 6.24 2.33 0.09
C HIS A 172 5.69 0.95 0.51
N PHE A 173 5.11 0.85 1.71
CA PHE A 173 4.39 -0.35 2.13
C PHE A 173 3.21 -0.65 1.18
N LEU A 174 2.38 0.34 0.86
CA LEU A 174 1.25 0.17 -0.04
C LEU A 174 1.70 -0.26 -1.45
N ASP A 175 2.76 0.36 -1.96
CA ASP A 175 3.35 0.01 -3.25
C ASP A 175 3.91 -1.41 -3.28
N HIS A 176 4.62 -1.82 -2.21
CA HIS A 176 5.19 -3.16 -2.10
C HIS A 176 4.12 -4.26 -2.12
N PHE A 177 2.99 -4.02 -1.46
CA PHE A 177 1.88 -4.98 -1.38
C PHE A 177 0.81 -4.75 -2.46
N GLY A 178 0.96 -3.76 -3.33
CA GLY A 178 0.02 -3.46 -4.41
C GLY A 178 -1.34 -2.99 -3.91
N LEU A 179 -1.39 -2.28 -2.79
CA LEU A 179 -2.61 -1.81 -2.14
C LEU A 179 -2.92 -0.36 -2.53
N GLU A 180 -4.16 -0.05 -2.79
CA GLU A 180 -4.62 1.33 -2.97
C GLU A 180 -4.67 2.06 -1.61
N SER A 181 -5.08 1.35 -0.56
CA SER A 181 -5.10 1.87 0.81
C SER A 181 -4.90 0.75 1.84
N ALA A 182 -4.58 1.10 3.09
CA ALA A 182 -4.52 0.12 4.17
C ALA A 182 -5.87 -0.55 4.46
N LYS A 183 -6.99 0.01 3.98
CA LYS A 183 -8.33 -0.58 4.12
C LYS A 183 -8.56 -1.76 3.18
N ASP A 184 -7.73 -1.88 2.15
CA ASP A 184 -7.80 -2.98 1.17
C ASP A 184 -7.09 -4.24 1.67
N LEU A 185 -6.54 -4.19 2.87
CA LEU A 185 -6.03 -5.39 3.54
C LEU A 185 -7.17 -6.38 3.78
N PRO A 186 -6.95 -7.68 3.48
CA PRO A 186 -7.99 -8.70 3.64
C PRO A 186 -8.44 -8.80 5.09
N GLY A 187 -9.75 -8.82 5.32
CA GLY A 187 -10.33 -8.96 6.65
C GLY A 187 -10.10 -10.36 7.25
N LEU A 188 -10.25 -10.49 8.57
CA LEU A 188 -10.10 -11.79 9.26
C LEU A 188 -11.00 -12.89 8.67
N LYS A 189 -12.21 -12.53 8.22
CA LYS A 189 -13.13 -13.48 7.58
C LYS A 189 -12.59 -13.97 6.24
N GLU A 190 -12.03 -13.07 5.45
CA GLU A 190 -11.42 -13.37 4.15
C GLU A 190 -10.17 -14.22 4.31
N LEU A 191 -9.31 -13.91 5.29
CA LEU A 191 -8.13 -14.72 5.61
C LEU A 191 -8.49 -16.14 6.07
N LYS A 192 -9.57 -16.29 6.86
CA LYS A 192 -10.09 -17.61 7.25
C LYS A 192 -10.65 -18.38 6.05
N SER A 193 -11.43 -17.73 5.18
CA SER A 193 -11.99 -18.38 3.98
C SER A 193 -10.92 -18.78 2.98
N ALA A 194 -9.82 -18.05 2.91
CA ALA A 194 -8.65 -18.38 2.09
C ALA A 194 -7.72 -19.45 2.71
N GLY A 195 -8.07 -19.98 3.91
CA GLY A 195 -7.26 -21.01 4.60
C GLY A 195 -5.92 -20.49 5.16
N LEU A 196 -5.72 -19.17 5.21
CA LEU A 196 -4.49 -18.54 5.66
C LEU A 196 -4.41 -18.38 7.18
N LEU A 197 -5.55 -18.53 7.87
CA LEU A 197 -5.63 -18.59 9.33
C LEU A 197 -6.08 -20.00 9.69
N GLU A 198 -5.15 -20.88 10.03
CA GLU A 198 -5.48 -22.13 10.68
C GLU A 198 -6.16 -21.84 12.02
N SER A 199 -7.28 -22.50 12.27
CA SER A 199 -8.03 -22.41 13.51
C SER A 199 -7.23 -23.11 14.65
N THR A 200 -6.13 -22.50 15.06
CA THR A 200 -5.45 -22.84 16.29
C THR A 200 -5.97 -21.97 17.43
N ILE A 201 -7.29 -21.93 17.58
CA ILE A 201 -7.90 -21.57 18.84
C ILE A 201 -8.34 -22.91 19.42
N PRO A 202 -7.75 -23.40 20.51
CA PRO A 202 -8.34 -24.51 21.25
C PRO A 202 -9.75 -24.05 21.62
N ASN A 203 -10.70 -24.90 21.27
CA ASN A 203 -12.13 -24.75 21.51
C ASN A 203 -12.35 -24.42 23.00
N VAL A 204 -12.45 -23.15 23.34
CA VAL A 204 -13.10 -22.78 24.59
C VAL A 204 -14.56 -23.09 24.35
N LYS A 205 -14.97 -24.26 24.83
CA LYS A 205 -16.39 -24.62 24.94
C LYS A 205 -17.07 -23.46 25.64
N GLU A 206 -17.91 -22.75 24.95
CA GLU A 206 -18.99 -21.99 25.53
C GLU A 206 -19.89 -22.99 26.25
N THR A 207 -19.70 -23.16 27.57
CA THR A 207 -20.69 -23.69 28.45
C THR A 207 -21.66 -22.56 28.76
N GLY A 208 -22.68 -22.44 27.93
CA GLY A 208 -23.91 -21.74 28.23
C GLY A 208 -24.86 -22.67 28.94
N GLU A 209 -25.29 -22.20 30.08
CA GLU A 209 -26.60 -22.37 30.75
C GLU A 209 -27.13 -23.76 31.08
N GLY A 210 -27.32 -23.93 32.38
CA GLY A 210 -28.59 -24.52 32.85
C GLY A 210 -28.50 -25.64 33.88
N THR A 211 -28.86 -25.25 35.11
CA THR A 211 -29.64 -26.01 36.09
C THR A 211 -28.99 -27.07 36.96
N ASP A 212 -28.95 -26.68 38.22
CA ASP A 212 -29.42 -27.34 39.43
C ASP A 212 -28.88 -28.70 39.88
N ASN A 213 -28.39 -28.63 41.13
CA ASN A 213 -28.49 -29.64 42.19
C ASN A 213 -27.70 -30.95 42.06
N GLU A 214 -26.73 -31.10 42.88
CA GLU A 214 -26.81 -31.90 44.10
C GLU A 214 -25.48 -31.94 44.82
N GLU A 215 -25.57 -31.58 46.10
CA GLU A 215 -24.57 -31.83 47.13
C GLU A 215 -24.36 -33.36 47.28
N GLN A 216 -23.12 -33.79 47.36
CA GLN A 216 -22.71 -34.91 48.21
C GLN A 216 -21.19 -34.86 48.41
N ASP A 217 -20.86 -34.39 49.54
CA ASP A 217 -20.01 -34.83 50.65
C ASP A 217 -19.29 -36.17 50.37
N LEU A 218 -18.00 -36.18 50.64
CA LEU A 218 -17.26 -37.16 51.40
C LEU A 218 -15.73 -36.92 51.28
N SER A 219 -15.28 -36.38 52.37
CA SER A 219 -14.03 -36.55 53.09
C SER A 219 -13.13 -37.74 52.77
N ASP A 220 -11.89 -37.48 53.13
CA ASP A 220 -10.80 -38.40 53.48
C ASP A 220 -9.99 -39.10 52.39
N ASN A 221 -8.76 -38.73 52.21
CA ASN A 221 -7.64 -39.39 52.87
C ASN A 221 -6.31 -38.69 52.64
N LEU A 222 -5.75 -38.28 53.74
CA LEU A 222 -4.33 -38.10 53.96
C LEU A 222 -3.56 -39.40 53.65
N ASP A 223 -2.48 -39.32 52.94
CA ASP A 223 -1.25 -40.04 53.28
C ASP A 223 -0.07 -39.45 52.50
N GLN A 224 0.79 -38.76 53.21
CA GLN A 224 2.23 -38.72 52.93
C GLN A 224 2.88 -39.99 53.49
N PRO A 225 3.99 -40.45 52.96
CA PRO A 225 5.20 -40.27 53.75
C PRO A 225 6.42 -39.76 52.94
N GLU A 226 7.17 -38.98 53.68
CA GLU A 226 8.58 -38.68 53.47
C GLU A 226 9.45 -39.96 53.31
N LEU A 227 10.65 -39.77 52.72
CA LEU A 227 11.94 -40.15 53.32
C LEU A 227 13.03 -40.17 52.24
N PHE A 228 13.99 -39.26 52.35
CA PHE A 228 15.42 -39.40 52.70
C PHE A 228 16.34 -40.23 51.79
N GLU A 229 17.48 -39.53 51.44
CA GLU A 229 18.90 -39.96 51.40
C GLU A 229 19.34 -40.87 50.23
N GLU A 230 20.34 -40.51 49.45
CA GLU A 230 21.73 -40.14 49.69
C GLU A 230 22.24 -39.23 48.55
#